data_0f64d17d9fd2c0fb8fa44e8ce20b3c5a
#
_entry.id   0f64d17d9fd2c0fb8fa44e8ce20b3c5a
#
_cell.length_a   1.000
_cell.length_b   1.000
_cell.length_c   1.000
_cell.angle_alpha   90.00
_cell.angle_beta   90.00
_cell.angle_gamma   90.00
#
_symmetry.space_group_name_H-M   'P 1'
#
loop_
_entity.id
_entity.type
_entity.pdbx_description
1 polymer ?
#
loop_
_entity_poly.entity_id
_entity_poly.type
_entity_poly.pdbx_seq_one_letter_code
_entity_poly.pdbx_strand_id
1 'polypeptide(L)'
;LAWTSVGGELLTIEVAAVKGKGKFITTGSLGDVMKESITAAMTVVRTRADELGIEASRFEETDVHVHLPEGATPKDGPSAGLALTTALVSAFTGIAIRPDIAMTGETSLGGRAMRIGGLKEKLLAAHRGGIKLVFIPQDNVRDLAEIPDNVKEGLEIKAVKSIDEILPLALTSMPKPLPKTPIVKPVEGSKAARH
;
A
#
# COMPACT_ATOMS: atom_id res chain seq x y z
N LEU A 1 0.08 -8.48 7.33
CA LEU A 1 0.22 -9.84 7.84
C LEU A 1 1.65 -10.35 7.62
N ALA A 2 2.23 -10.95 8.63
CA ALA A 2 3.56 -11.55 8.61
C ALA A 2 3.50 -13.06 8.92
N TRP A 3 4.58 -13.73 8.59
CA TRP A 3 4.77 -15.15 8.84
C TRP A 3 6.19 -15.42 9.33
N THR A 4 6.29 -16.26 10.37
CA THR A 4 7.55 -16.71 10.97
C THR A 4 7.56 -18.23 11.08
N SER A 5 8.67 -18.80 11.53
CA SER A 5 8.80 -20.25 11.79
C SER A 5 7.82 -20.78 12.86
N VAL A 6 7.24 -19.90 13.65
CA VAL A 6 6.30 -20.24 14.74
C VAL A 6 4.84 -19.87 14.42
N GLY A 7 4.57 -19.37 13.21
CA GLY A 7 3.22 -19.04 12.75
C GLY A 7 3.08 -17.65 12.18
N GLY A 8 1.84 -17.21 11.99
CA GLY A 8 1.51 -15.89 11.49
C GLY A 8 1.29 -14.87 12.59
N GLU A 9 1.49 -13.61 12.27
CA GLU A 9 1.20 -12.50 13.17
C GLU A 9 0.69 -11.26 12.42
N LEU A 10 -0.01 -10.39 13.15
CA LEU A 10 -0.40 -9.07 12.69
C LEU A 10 0.74 -8.08 12.97
N LEU A 11 1.20 -7.40 11.95
CA LEU A 11 2.10 -6.26 12.10
C LEU A 11 1.34 -4.96 11.87
N THR A 12 1.58 -4.00 12.73
CA THR A 12 1.10 -2.63 12.57
C THR A 12 2.11 -1.84 11.74
N ILE A 13 1.60 -1.04 10.80
CA ILE A 13 2.39 -0.09 10.03
C ILE A 13 1.89 1.30 10.40
N GLU A 14 2.78 2.14 10.89
CA GLU A 14 2.52 3.53 11.21
C GLU A 14 3.24 4.43 10.21
N VAL A 15 2.53 5.41 9.68
CA VAL A 15 3.10 6.39 8.76
C VAL A 15 2.76 7.79 9.25
N ALA A 16 3.78 8.60 9.49
CA ALA A 16 3.63 10.02 9.77
C ALA A 16 4.10 10.83 8.56
N ALA A 17 3.29 11.79 8.13
CA ALA A 17 3.60 12.74 7.08
C ALA A 17 3.51 14.15 7.67
N VAL A 18 4.65 14.82 7.79
CA VAL A 18 4.76 16.14 8.41
C VAL A 18 5.41 17.14 7.45
N LYS A 19 5.11 18.43 7.63
CA LYS A 19 5.77 19.48 6.84
C LYS A 19 7.29 19.37 6.99
N GLY A 20 8.00 19.34 5.87
CA GLY A 20 9.44 19.15 5.85
C GLY A 20 10.06 19.46 4.50
N LYS A 21 11.06 18.68 4.13
CA LYS A 21 11.88 18.88 2.92
C LYS A 21 12.01 17.61 2.06
N GLY A 22 11.06 16.68 2.18
CA GLY A 22 11.06 15.44 1.41
C GLY A 22 11.95 14.34 2.01
N LYS A 23 12.26 14.39 3.31
CA LYS A 23 12.98 13.30 3.99
C LYS A 23 12.10 12.06 4.11
N PHE A 24 12.74 10.90 3.97
CA PHE A 24 12.10 9.61 4.08
C PHE A 24 12.83 8.76 5.10
N ILE A 25 12.17 8.46 6.22
CA ILE A 25 12.75 7.80 7.39
C ILE A 25 12.02 6.48 7.62
N THR A 26 12.76 5.42 7.93
CA THR A 26 12.22 4.11 8.26
C THR A 26 12.79 3.63 9.59
N THR A 27 11.94 3.12 10.48
CA THR A 27 12.33 2.57 11.78
C THR A 27 11.51 1.33 12.13
N GLY A 28 11.99 0.52 13.06
CA GLY A 28 11.32 -0.68 13.55
C GLY A 28 12.12 -1.96 13.36
N SER A 29 13.45 -1.87 13.31
CA SER A 29 14.34 -3.02 13.06
C SER A 29 14.05 -3.72 11.74
N LEU A 30 14.05 -2.95 10.66
CA LEU A 30 13.69 -3.38 9.32
C LEU A 30 14.92 -3.89 8.56
N GLY A 31 14.78 -5.05 7.91
CA GLY A 31 15.78 -5.59 7.01
C GLY A 31 15.78 -4.89 5.65
N ASP A 32 16.76 -5.22 4.80
CA ASP A 32 16.96 -4.54 3.51
C ASP A 32 15.81 -4.75 2.54
N VAL A 33 15.23 -5.95 2.48
CA VAL A 33 14.08 -6.25 1.60
C VAL A 33 12.86 -5.43 1.99
N MET A 34 12.60 -5.27 3.30
CA MET A 34 11.51 -4.42 3.79
C MET A 34 11.74 -2.95 3.41
N LYS A 35 12.96 -2.44 3.54
CA LYS A 35 13.30 -1.07 3.15
C LYS A 35 13.12 -0.82 1.65
N GLU A 36 13.51 -1.78 0.82
CA GLU A 36 13.23 -1.74 -0.63
C GLU A 36 11.73 -1.74 -0.90
N SER A 37 10.96 -2.57 -0.20
CA SER A 37 9.51 -2.63 -0.32
C SER A 37 8.85 -1.28 0.04
N ILE A 38 9.34 -0.60 1.06
CA ILE A 38 8.88 0.74 1.44
C ILE A 38 9.19 1.75 0.33
N THR A 39 10.39 1.70 -0.24
CA THR A 39 10.80 2.58 -1.35
C THR A 39 9.93 2.35 -2.58
N ALA A 40 9.67 1.09 -2.93
CA ALA A 40 8.78 0.72 -4.04
C ALA A 40 7.35 1.21 -3.80
N ALA A 41 6.82 1.05 -2.59
CA ALA A 41 5.50 1.54 -2.21
C ALA A 41 5.37 3.07 -2.38
N MET A 42 6.37 3.84 -1.99
CA MET A 42 6.40 5.28 -2.21
C MET A 42 6.35 5.62 -3.70
N THR A 43 7.08 4.90 -4.54
CA THR A 43 7.04 5.09 -6.00
C THR A 43 5.65 4.81 -6.56
N VAL A 44 4.98 3.75 -6.11
CA VAL A 44 3.60 3.44 -6.51
C VAL A 44 2.65 4.59 -6.17
N VAL A 45 2.76 5.18 -4.98
CA VAL A 45 1.97 6.35 -4.59
C VAL A 45 2.25 7.55 -5.49
N ARG A 46 3.52 7.83 -5.75
CA ARG A 46 3.93 8.96 -6.62
C ARG A 46 3.41 8.82 -8.04
N THR A 47 3.40 7.61 -8.61
CA THR A 47 2.86 7.38 -9.95
C THR A 47 1.34 7.59 -10.03
N ARG A 48 0.65 7.53 -8.91
CA ARG A 48 -0.81 7.73 -8.80
C ARG A 48 -1.21 9.07 -8.19
N ALA A 49 -0.25 9.98 -8.00
CA ALA A 49 -0.46 11.22 -7.27
C ALA A 49 -1.64 12.03 -7.80
N ASP A 50 -1.75 12.21 -9.11
CA ASP A 50 -2.84 12.97 -9.74
C ASP A 50 -4.21 12.35 -9.46
N GLU A 51 -4.32 11.04 -9.59
CA GLU A 51 -5.57 10.30 -9.33
C GLU A 51 -5.95 10.33 -7.84
N LEU A 52 -4.95 10.38 -6.97
CA LEU A 52 -5.12 10.45 -5.52
C LEU A 52 -5.28 11.88 -4.98
N GLY A 53 -5.26 12.88 -5.86
CA GLY A 53 -5.39 14.27 -5.46
C GLY A 53 -4.17 14.82 -4.72
N ILE A 54 -2.98 14.25 -4.94
CA ILE A 54 -1.74 14.64 -4.28
C ILE A 54 -0.92 15.50 -5.24
N GLU A 55 -0.75 16.78 -4.91
CA GLU A 55 0.11 17.70 -5.66
C GLU A 55 1.57 17.21 -5.64
N ALA A 56 2.27 17.35 -6.76
CA ALA A 56 3.68 16.92 -6.89
C ALA A 56 4.58 17.58 -5.83
N SER A 57 4.37 18.86 -5.54
CA SER A 57 5.10 19.61 -4.50
C SER A 57 4.94 19.00 -3.10
N ARG A 58 3.83 18.31 -2.85
CA ARG A 58 3.55 17.66 -1.57
C ARG A 58 4.65 16.69 -1.17
N PHE A 59 5.24 15.97 -2.11
CA PHE A 59 6.32 15.02 -1.84
C PHE A 59 7.63 15.71 -1.45
N GLU A 60 7.89 16.88 -2.00
CA GLU A 60 9.09 17.68 -1.70
C GLU A 60 8.97 18.47 -0.39
N GLU A 61 7.75 18.80 0.02
CA GLU A 61 7.46 19.61 1.21
C GLU A 61 7.05 18.77 2.43
N THR A 62 7.09 17.43 2.31
CA THR A 62 6.64 16.51 3.36
C THR A 62 7.76 15.55 3.73
N ASP A 63 8.11 15.51 5.01
CA ASP A 63 8.92 14.44 5.58
C ASP A 63 8.00 13.27 5.95
N VAL A 64 8.39 12.07 5.52
CA VAL A 64 7.62 10.84 5.78
C VAL A 64 8.43 9.92 6.68
N HIS A 65 7.80 9.45 7.73
CA HIS A 65 8.37 8.45 8.63
C HIS A 65 7.48 7.20 8.62
N VAL A 66 8.04 6.09 8.17
CA VAL A 66 7.40 4.76 8.25
C VAL A 66 7.99 4.01 9.42
N HIS A 67 7.14 3.58 10.33
CA HIS A 67 7.54 2.86 11.54
C HIS A 67 6.72 1.58 11.68
N LEU A 68 7.41 0.48 11.94
CA LEU A 68 6.77 -0.77 12.36
C LEU A 68 7.15 -0.99 13.83
N PRO A 69 6.18 -0.87 14.77
CA PRO A 69 6.40 -1.05 16.20
C PRO A 69 7.04 -2.40 16.55
N GLU A 70 7.45 -2.54 17.81
CA GLU A 70 8.18 -3.70 18.34
C GLU A 70 9.61 -3.79 17.77
N GLY A 71 10.38 -2.73 17.97
CA GLY A 71 11.74 -2.59 17.43
C GLY A 71 12.74 -3.66 17.90
N ALA A 72 12.45 -4.39 18.97
CA ALA A 72 13.25 -5.52 19.42
C ALA A 72 13.10 -6.76 18.52
N THR A 73 12.04 -6.84 17.74
CA THR A 73 11.78 -7.94 16.81
C THR A 73 12.16 -7.52 15.39
N PRO A 74 13.17 -8.13 14.79
CA PRO A 74 13.54 -7.87 13.40
C PRO A 74 12.41 -8.23 12.44
N LYS A 75 12.17 -7.39 11.43
CA LYS A 75 11.15 -7.58 10.41
C LYS A 75 11.77 -7.41 9.04
N ASP A 76 11.50 -8.36 8.16
CA ASP A 76 11.99 -8.29 6.78
C ASP A 76 11.00 -8.97 5.82
N GLY A 77 11.24 -8.78 4.52
CA GLY A 77 10.48 -9.39 3.45
C GLY A 77 9.61 -8.41 2.65
N PRO A 78 9.13 -8.83 1.47
CA PRO A 78 8.42 -7.95 0.53
C PRO A 78 6.90 -7.95 0.72
N SER A 79 6.33 -8.84 1.54
CA SER A 79 4.88 -9.09 1.60
C SER A 79 4.04 -7.98 2.24
N ALA A 80 4.68 -6.94 2.76
CA ALA A 80 4.01 -5.75 3.29
C ALA A 80 3.74 -4.66 2.23
N GLY A 81 4.13 -4.87 0.98
CA GLY A 81 4.06 -3.84 -0.07
C GLY A 81 2.69 -3.22 -0.26
N LEU A 82 1.64 -4.03 -0.30
CA LEU A 82 0.25 -3.52 -0.43
C LEU A 82 -0.16 -2.69 0.79
N ALA A 83 0.15 -3.16 1.99
CA ALA A 83 -0.17 -2.46 3.23
C ALA A 83 0.62 -1.15 3.38
N LEU A 84 1.89 -1.15 3.02
CA LEU A 84 2.74 0.03 3.00
C LEU A 84 2.21 1.09 2.03
N THR A 85 1.83 0.68 0.82
CA THR A 85 1.24 1.58 -0.17
C THR A 85 -0.06 2.20 0.34
N THR A 86 -0.94 1.40 0.92
CA THR A 86 -2.21 1.86 1.49
C THR A 86 -1.99 2.85 2.64
N ALA A 87 -1.05 2.55 3.53
CA ALA A 87 -0.70 3.43 4.65
C ALA A 87 -0.11 4.77 4.19
N LEU A 88 0.74 4.76 3.16
CA LEU A 88 1.29 5.97 2.55
C LEU A 88 0.20 6.82 1.89
N VAL A 89 -0.72 6.22 1.15
CA VAL A 89 -1.86 6.93 0.57
C VAL A 89 -2.70 7.60 1.67
N SER A 90 -3.00 6.88 2.74
CA SER A 90 -3.73 7.42 3.89
C SER A 90 -3.01 8.63 4.50
N ALA A 91 -1.70 8.55 4.71
CA ALA A 91 -0.90 9.63 5.30
C ALA A 91 -0.86 10.88 4.41
N PHE A 92 -0.69 10.72 3.10
CA PHE A 92 -0.64 11.86 2.16
C PHE A 92 -2.00 12.50 1.90
N THR A 93 -3.07 11.73 1.91
CA THR A 93 -4.44 12.22 1.64
C THR A 93 -5.18 12.67 2.88
N GLY A 94 -4.72 12.25 4.07
CA GLY A 94 -5.45 12.47 5.32
C GLY A 94 -6.72 11.63 5.48
N ILE A 95 -6.92 10.64 4.60
CA ILE A 95 -8.09 9.75 4.62
C ILE A 95 -7.77 8.50 5.43
N ALA A 96 -8.58 8.22 6.44
CA ALA A 96 -8.35 7.09 7.34
C ALA A 96 -8.54 5.73 6.64
N ILE A 97 -7.78 4.74 7.09
CA ILE A 97 -7.97 3.33 6.73
C ILE A 97 -8.96 2.72 7.72
N ARG A 98 -9.83 1.83 7.24
CA ARG A 98 -10.72 1.05 8.09
C ARG A 98 -9.91 0.20 9.09
N PRO A 99 -10.28 0.17 10.38
CA PRO A 99 -9.49 -0.51 11.42
C PRO A 99 -9.61 -2.03 11.40
N ASP A 100 -10.62 -2.58 10.75
CA ASP A 100 -10.99 -4.00 10.74
C ASP A 100 -10.42 -4.78 9.56
N ILE A 101 -9.44 -4.20 8.84
CA ILE A 101 -8.84 -4.80 7.65
C ILE A 101 -7.37 -5.16 7.86
N ALA A 102 -6.94 -6.17 7.14
CA ALA A 102 -5.54 -6.52 7.00
C ALA A 102 -5.24 -6.89 5.54
N MET A 103 -3.98 -6.95 5.18
CA MET A 103 -3.58 -7.35 3.85
C MET A 103 -2.20 -7.96 3.83
N THR A 104 -1.93 -8.73 2.79
CA THR A 104 -0.62 -9.26 2.48
C THR A 104 -0.45 -9.28 0.97
N GLY A 105 0.72 -8.91 0.51
CA GLY A 105 1.05 -8.89 -0.90
C GLY A 105 2.27 -8.03 -1.17
N GLU A 106 3.14 -8.52 -2.02
CA GLU A 106 4.20 -7.71 -2.62
C GLU A 106 3.58 -6.79 -3.68
N THR A 107 4.09 -5.60 -3.83
CA THR A 107 3.66 -4.69 -4.89
C THR A 107 4.77 -4.49 -5.93
N SER A 108 4.42 -4.59 -7.21
CA SER A 108 5.28 -4.10 -8.29
C SER A 108 5.24 -2.57 -8.37
N LEU A 109 6.16 -1.94 -9.10
CA LEU A 109 6.14 -0.49 -9.32
C LEU A 109 4.86 -0.02 -10.03
N GLY A 110 4.24 -0.89 -10.83
CA GLY A 110 2.95 -0.63 -11.45
C GLY A 110 1.75 -0.83 -10.54
N GLY A 111 1.96 -1.18 -9.26
CA GLY A 111 0.89 -1.39 -8.28
C GLY A 111 0.21 -2.76 -8.35
N ARG A 112 0.77 -3.69 -9.10
CA ARG A 112 0.26 -5.06 -9.19
C ARG A 112 0.49 -5.81 -7.87
N ALA A 113 -0.51 -6.54 -7.40
CA ALA A 113 -0.42 -7.44 -6.25
C ALA A 113 0.25 -8.74 -6.65
N MET A 114 1.41 -9.03 -6.06
CA MET A 114 2.21 -10.20 -6.37
C MET A 114 2.10 -11.25 -5.25
N ARG A 115 2.20 -12.52 -5.66
CA ARG A 115 2.06 -13.68 -4.79
C ARG A 115 3.01 -13.64 -3.59
N ILE A 116 2.53 -14.13 -2.43
CA ILE A 116 3.29 -14.25 -1.18
C ILE A 116 3.28 -15.69 -0.68
N GLY A 117 4.17 -15.98 0.26
CA GLY A 117 4.18 -17.23 1.02
C GLY A 117 3.48 -17.13 2.37
N GLY A 118 3.21 -18.27 2.99
CA GLY A 118 2.67 -18.37 4.34
C GLY A 118 1.22 -17.88 4.47
N LEU A 119 0.40 -18.01 3.42
CA LEU A 119 -0.98 -17.52 3.45
C LEU A 119 -1.80 -18.15 4.57
N LYS A 120 -1.68 -19.45 4.79
CA LYS A 120 -2.43 -20.15 5.85
C LYS A 120 -2.17 -19.54 7.22
N GLU A 121 -0.91 -19.40 7.58
CA GLU A 121 -0.48 -18.84 8.87
C GLU A 121 -0.93 -17.38 9.03
N LYS A 122 -0.85 -16.62 7.95
CA LYS A 122 -1.29 -15.22 7.91
C LYS A 122 -2.79 -15.07 8.11
N LEU A 123 -3.60 -15.88 7.45
CA LEU A 123 -5.06 -15.86 7.62
C LEU A 123 -5.49 -16.35 9.00
N LEU A 124 -4.81 -17.35 9.56
CA LEU A 124 -5.04 -17.76 10.95
C LEU A 124 -4.76 -16.62 11.94
N ALA A 125 -3.68 -15.85 11.72
CA ALA A 125 -3.36 -14.68 12.53
C ALA A 125 -4.42 -13.58 12.40
N ALA A 126 -4.89 -13.30 11.19
CA ALA A 126 -5.96 -12.33 10.94
C ALA A 126 -7.26 -12.73 11.66
N HIS A 127 -7.64 -13.98 11.57
CA HIS A 127 -8.82 -14.54 12.25
C HIS A 127 -8.71 -14.40 13.77
N ARG A 128 -7.57 -14.79 14.37
CA ARG A 128 -7.33 -14.64 15.82
C ARG A 128 -7.35 -13.17 16.25
N GLY A 129 -6.86 -12.28 15.41
CA GLY A 129 -6.80 -10.84 15.68
C GLY A 129 -8.12 -10.10 15.51
N GLY A 130 -9.20 -10.77 15.15
CA GLY A 130 -10.52 -10.16 14.98
C GLY A 130 -10.66 -9.32 13.71
N ILE A 131 -9.79 -9.53 12.73
CA ILE A 131 -9.89 -8.86 11.41
C ILE A 131 -11.16 -9.34 10.69
N LYS A 132 -11.85 -8.43 10.00
CA LYS A 132 -13.08 -8.71 9.26
C LYS A 132 -12.84 -8.96 7.78
N LEU A 133 -11.93 -8.21 7.18
CA LEU A 133 -11.61 -8.26 5.76
C LEU A 133 -10.11 -8.36 5.55
N VAL A 134 -9.70 -9.32 4.73
CA VAL A 134 -8.30 -9.49 4.32
C VAL A 134 -8.18 -9.41 2.79
N PHE A 135 -7.25 -8.61 2.33
CA PHE A 135 -6.85 -8.59 0.92
C PHE A 135 -5.66 -9.51 0.69
N ILE A 136 -5.77 -10.34 -0.32
CA ILE A 136 -4.70 -11.25 -0.77
C ILE A 136 -4.46 -11.07 -2.27
N PRO A 137 -3.26 -11.39 -2.78
CA PRO A 137 -3.04 -11.41 -4.22
C PRO A 137 -3.90 -12.47 -4.92
N GLN A 138 -4.39 -12.16 -6.12
CA GLN A 138 -5.16 -13.11 -6.94
C GLN A 138 -4.41 -14.44 -7.15
N ASP A 139 -3.10 -14.38 -7.29
CA ASP A 139 -2.26 -15.55 -7.50
C ASP A 139 -2.17 -16.49 -6.28
N ASN A 140 -2.64 -16.04 -5.10
CA ASN A 140 -2.76 -16.85 -3.89
C ASN A 140 -4.13 -17.54 -3.71
N VAL A 141 -5.07 -17.33 -4.61
CA VAL A 141 -6.41 -17.96 -4.51
C VAL A 141 -6.33 -19.49 -4.42
N ARG A 142 -5.40 -20.09 -5.13
CA ARG A 142 -5.16 -21.53 -5.08
C ARG A 142 -4.77 -22.05 -3.68
N ASP A 143 -4.15 -21.22 -2.88
CA ASP A 143 -3.70 -21.59 -1.52
C ASP A 143 -4.89 -21.60 -0.52
N LEU A 144 -6.06 -21.06 -0.90
CA LEU A 144 -7.27 -21.07 -0.06
C LEU A 144 -7.81 -22.48 0.20
N ALA A 145 -7.48 -23.45 -0.65
CA ALA A 145 -7.88 -24.84 -0.47
C ALA A 145 -7.30 -25.45 0.84
N GLU A 146 -6.18 -24.93 1.31
CA GLU A 146 -5.51 -25.38 2.54
C GLU A 146 -6.03 -24.69 3.81
N ILE A 147 -6.94 -23.73 3.69
CA ILE A 147 -7.44 -22.93 4.80
C ILE A 147 -8.64 -23.64 5.42
N PRO A 148 -8.68 -23.80 6.77
CA PRO A 148 -9.82 -24.37 7.46
C PRO A 148 -11.12 -23.60 7.21
N ASP A 149 -12.25 -24.30 7.07
CA ASP A 149 -13.54 -23.70 6.75
C ASP A 149 -14.00 -22.67 7.79
N ASN A 150 -13.77 -22.93 9.07
CA ASN A 150 -14.13 -21.99 10.15
C ASN A 150 -13.38 -20.66 10.05
N VAL A 151 -12.17 -20.64 9.48
CA VAL A 151 -11.42 -19.41 9.23
C VAL A 151 -12.01 -18.68 8.03
N LYS A 152 -12.33 -19.38 6.95
CA LYS A 152 -12.97 -18.80 5.74
C LYS A 152 -14.37 -18.25 6.02
N GLU A 153 -15.13 -18.87 6.92
CA GLU A 153 -16.46 -18.42 7.31
C GLU A 153 -16.41 -17.17 8.22
N GLY A 154 -15.40 -17.08 9.08
CA GLY A 154 -15.22 -15.96 10.02
C GLY A 154 -14.48 -14.75 9.46
N LEU A 155 -14.05 -14.80 8.20
CA LEU A 155 -13.15 -13.82 7.59
C LEU A 155 -13.53 -13.59 6.13
N GLU A 156 -13.85 -12.35 5.77
CA GLU A 156 -14.01 -11.99 4.36
C GLU A 156 -12.62 -11.92 3.71
N ILE A 157 -12.38 -12.76 2.71
CA ILE A 157 -11.12 -12.82 1.97
C ILE A 157 -11.35 -12.31 0.57
N LYS A 158 -10.66 -11.23 0.21
CA LYS A 158 -10.77 -10.61 -1.10
C LYS A 158 -9.47 -10.73 -1.88
N ALA A 159 -9.53 -11.46 -2.99
CA ALA A 159 -8.42 -11.56 -3.91
C ALA A 159 -8.37 -10.32 -4.83
N VAL A 160 -7.19 -9.74 -4.98
CA VAL A 160 -6.97 -8.53 -5.77
C VAL A 160 -5.80 -8.69 -6.73
N LYS A 161 -5.87 -7.99 -7.85
CA LYS A 161 -4.81 -7.94 -8.86
C LYS A 161 -3.91 -6.73 -8.72
N SER A 162 -4.41 -5.65 -8.11
CA SER A 162 -3.67 -4.40 -7.93
C SER A 162 -4.11 -3.63 -6.70
N ILE A 163 -3.28 -2.66 -6.31
CA ILE A 163 -3.59 -1.70 -5.24
C ILE A 163 -4.86 -0.90 -5.54
N ASP A 164 -5.18 -0.68 -6.81
CA ASP A 164 -6.34 0.10 -7.22
C ASP A 164 -7.68 -0.57 -6.84
N GLU A 165 -7.68 -1.89 -6.65
CA GLU A 165 -8.84 -2.63 -6.14
C GLU A 165 -8.94 -2.58 -4.60
N ILE A 166 -7.84 -2.29 -3.91
CA ILE A 166 -7.78 -2.21 -2.44
C ILE A 166 -8.26 -0.84 -1.94
N LEU A 167 -7.74 0.24 -2.49
CA LEU A 167 -7.94 1.60 -1.98
C LEU A 167 -9.43 1.97 -1.79
N PRO A 168 -10.35 1.69 -2.72
CA PRO A 168 -11.77 2.02 -2.55
C PRO A 168 -12.44 1.31 -1.37
N LEU A 169 -11.92 0.16 -0.97
CA LEU A 169 -12.46 -0.68 0.10
C LEU A 169 -11.73 -0.49 1.44
N ALA A 170 -10.46 -0.13 1.38
CA ALA A 170 -9.61 0.04 2.56
C ALA A 170 -9.74 1.44 3.16
N LEU A 171 -9.84 2.46 2.33
CA LEU A 171 -10.02 3.85 2.78
C LEU A 171 -11.48 4.13 3.14
N THR A 172 -11.69 4.99 4.13
CA THR A 172 -13.04 5.43 4.53
C THR A 172 -13.76 6.24 3.46
N SER A 173 -13.01 6.87 2.56
CA SER A 173 -13.49 7.53 1.34
C SER A 173 -12.37 7.59 0.30
N MET A 174 -12.72 7.76 -0.97
CA MET A 174 -11.70 7.96 -2.01
C MET A 174 -11.34 9.43 -2.15
N PRO A 175 -10.06 9.76 -2.35
CA PRO A 175 -9.64 11.12 -2.63
C PRO A 175 -10.18 11.57 -4.00
N LYS A 176 -10.35 12.88 -4.16
CA LYS A 176 -10.71 13.47 -5.45
C LYS A 176 -9.44 13.68 -6.28
N PRO A 177 -9.43 13.21 -7.54
CA PRO A 177 -8.31 13.46 -8.43
C PRO A 177 -8.03 14.96 -8.62
N LEU A 178 -6.77 15.28 -8.92
CA LEU A 178 -6.41 16.64 -9.32
C LEU A 178 -7.10 16.99 -10.64
N PRO A 179 -7.42 18.29 -10.88
CA PRO A 179 -7.92 18.75 -12.17
C PRO A 179 -6.93 18.41 -13.29
N LYS A 180 -7.40 17.81 -14.37
CA LYS A 180 -6.57 17.60 -15.55
C LYS A 180 -6.21 18.97 -16.15
N THR A 181 -4.92 19.28 -16.23
CA THR A 181 -4.46 20.46 -16.94
C THR A 181 -4.88 20.32 -18.42
N PRO A 182 -5.61 21.29 -19.00
CA PRO A 182 -5.92 21.24 -20.42
C PRO A 182 -4.63 21.15 -21.24
N ILE A 183 -4.54 20.18 -22.13
CA ILE A 183 -3.45 20.11 -23.09
C ILE A 183 -3.63 21.32 -23.99
N VAL A 184 -2.85 22.38 -23.76
CA VAL A 184 -2.77 23.50 -24.68
C VAL A 184 -2.11 22.97 -25.95
N LYS A 185 -2.92 22.73 -26.99
CA LYS A 185 -2.38 22.39 -28.31
C LYS A 185 -1.46 23.53 -28.71
N PRO A 186 -0.23 23.23 -29.20
CA PRO A 186 0.62 24.27 -29.75
C PRO A 186 -0.19 25.06 -30.80
N VAL A 187 -0.23 26.35 -30.67
CA VAL A 187 -0.79 27.22 -31.70
C VAL A 187 0.12 27.05 -32.93
N GLU A 188 -0.38 26.41 -33.99
CA GLU A 188 0.34 26.33 -35.25
C GLU A 188 0.68 27.76 -35.68
N GLY A 189 2.00 27.97 -35.80
CA GLY A 189 2.56 29.29 -36.05
C GLY A 189 1.94 29.95 -37.26
N SER A 190 1.51 31.17 -37.09
CA SER A 190 1.19 32.11 -38.15
C SER A 190 2.32 32.13 -39.16
N LYS A 191 2.04 31.73 -40.39
CA LYS A 191 2.94 31.94 -41.54
C LYS A 191 3.24 33.43 -41.65
N ALA A 192 4.44 33.79 -41.29
CA ALA A 192 4.94 35.12 -41.61
C ALA A 192 4.95 35.29 -43.13
N ALA A 193 4.12 36.20 -43.63
CA ALA A 193 4.14 36.63 -45.01
C ALA A 193 5.50 37.33 -45.29
N ARG A 194 6.25 36.79 -46.21
CA ARG A 194 7.41 37.49 -46.80
C ARG A 194 6.89 38.43 -47.90
N HIS A 195 7.13 39.68 -47.73
CA HIS A 195 7.20 40.66 -48.81
C HIS A 195 8.66 40.97 -49.09
#